data_cbcccbb5a23613e05af81f6a8bc09153
#
_entry.id   cbcccbb5a23613e05af81f6a8bc09153
#
_cell.length_a   1.000
_cell.length_b   1.000
_cell.length_c   1.000
_cell.angle_alpha   90.00
_cell.angle_beta   90.00
_cell.angle_gamma   90.00
#
_symmetry.space_group_name_H-M   'P 1'
#
loop_
_entity.id
_entity.type
_entity.pdbx_description
1 polymer ?
#
loop_
_entity_poly.entity_id
_entity_poly.type
_entity_poly.pdbx_seq_one_letter_code
_entity_poly.pdbx_strand_id
1 'polypeptide(L)'
;MDISLKNNNLTEGKIWKVMLRFVLPIFLGTLFQSLYNTIDAIIVGRFAGKEALAAIESVLNFHRLPVSFFVGLSSGATIIISQYFGANKKDEVSKASHTAILFAMLGGLLLSIISCISSPFFIKLIKVPEEILYQAQIYTIICFSGIVASMTYNIGSGILRALGDSKTPFYILIVSNILNIILDLILVIVFRLGVIGVGMATLISQIVSAILIFIILLKTKLDCKIYINKIRFYKKYMKEIFKLGLPIGIQSVLYPISNTIIQSSINTFGVNSIAAWAISGKLDFLIWTVSDAFSIAISTFIAQNYGAEKHQRARDGIKVALIMSMIAIFVISFTLYFYNKPLAYFLIKDKNIVDLTSKIIKLIAPLYFIYVIGDVLSGAIRGIGDTFNPMIINIFGICVCRVLWIFFIVPLNPTFFMVLYGFIVSWIITAIMYITYIVYKRKSF
;
A
#
# COMPACT_ATOMS: atom_id res chain seq x y z
N MET A 1 -3.07 18.08 -25.51
CA MET A 1 -3.52 18.19 -24.11
C MET A 1 -2.42 18.91 -23.35
N ASP A 2 -2.56 20.22 -23.17
CA ASP A 2 -1.58 21.02 -22.42
C ASP A 2 -1.82 20.74 -20.96
N ILE A 3 -1.11 19.74 -20.41
CA ILE A 3 -1.10 19.46 -18.98
C ILE A 3 -0.22 20.55 -18.37
N SER A 4 -0.79 21.73 -18.15
CA SER A 4 -0.18 22.72 -17.28
C SER A 4 -0.21 22.16 -15.87
N LEU A 5 0.77 21.31 -15.54
CA LEU A 5 1.04 20.85 -14.18
C LEU A 5 1.40 22.11 -13.39
N LYS A 6 0.40 22.75 -12.80
CA LYS A 6 0.63 23.82 -11.82
C LYS A 6 1.53 23.24 -10.74
N ASN A 7 2.60 23.95 -10.43
CA ASN A 7 3.45 23.68 -9.27
C ASN A 7 2.56 23.56 -8.02
N ASN A 8 2.14 22.36 -7.67
CA ASN A 8 1.37 22.07 -6.46
C ASN A 8 2.34 21.98 -5.29
N ASN A 9 3.11 23.03 -5.05
CA ASN A 9 4.10 23.10 -4.00
C ASN A 9 3.41 22.97 -2.62
N LEU A 10 3.73 21.91 -1.89
CA LEU A 10 3.14 21.65 -0.56
C LEU A 10 3.73 22.59 0.52
N THR A 11 4.74 23.39 0.16
CA THR A 11 5.40 24.34 1.07
C THR A 11 4.67 25.68 1.21
N GLU A 12 3.54 25.88 0.48
CA GLU A 12 2.80 27.14 0.44
C GLU A 12 1.30 26.92 0.66
N GLY A 13 0.57 28.01 0.95
CA GLY A 13 -0.87 28.00 1.13
C GLY A 13 -1.35 27.43 2.48
N LYS A 14 -2.67 27.37 2.67
CA LYS A 14 -3.30 26.84 3.91
C LYS A 14 -3.10 25.33 3.99
N ILE A 15 -2.46 24.83 5.04
CA ILE A 15 -2.02 23.44 5.18
C ILE A 15 -3.16 22.44 4.92
N TRP A 16 -4.32 22.61 5.56
CA TRP A 16 -5.44 21.68 5.41
C TRP A 16 -5.98 21.59 3.98
N LYS A 17 -6.02 22.73 3.22
CA LYS A 17 -6.46 22.74 1.83
C LYS A 17 -5.47 21.99 0.92
N VAL A 18 -4.19 22.24 1.14
CA VAL A 18 -3.11 21.59 0.40
C VAL A 18 -3.09 20.11 0.70
N MET A 19 -3.19 19.72 1.98
CA MET A 19 -3.23 18.33 2.42
C MET A 19 -4.44 17.59 1.84
N LEU A 20 -5.64 18.15 1.94
CA LEU A 20 -6.85 17.53 1.41
C LEU A 20 -6.77 17.32 -0.10
N ARG A 21 -6.30 18.33 -0.84
CA ARG A 21 -6.13 18.24 -2.30
C ARG A 21 -5.12 17.17 -2.71
N PHE A 22 -4.13 16.91 -1.86
CA PHE A 22 -3.10 15.92 -2.12
C PHE A 22 -3.51 14.51 -1.69
N VAL A 23 -4.16 14.37 -0.52
CA VAL A 23 -4.66 13.09 0.03
C VAL A 23 -5.76 12.49 -0.82
N LEU A 24 -6.73 13.31 -1.27
CA LEU A 24 -7.95 12.83 -1.92
C LEU A 24 -7.67 11.98 -3.19
N PRO A 25 -6.78 12.37 -4.13
CA PRO A 25 -6.47 11.51 -5.27
C PRO A 25 -5.76 10.22 -4.87
N ILE A 26 -4.92 10.23 -3.81
CA ILE A 26 -4.25 9.03 -3.31
C ILE A 26 -5.29 8.06 -2.73
N PHE A 27 -6.17 8.56 -1.87
CA PHE A 27 -7.28 7.78 -1.29
C PHE A 27 -8.18 7.18 -2.38
N LEU A 28 -8.65 8.01 -3.30
CA LEU A 28 -9.50 7.55 -4.41
C LEU A 28 -8.77 6.53 -5.29
N GLY A 29 -7.47 6.71 -5.55
CA GLY A 29 -6.68 5.75 -6.31
C GLY A 29 -6.66 4.38 -5.66
N THR A 30 -6.38 4.31 -4.35
CA THR A 30 -6.38 3.04 -3.61
C THR A 30 -7.78 2.42 -3.53
N LEU A 31 -8.82 3.25 -3.37
CA LEU A 31 -10.21 2.81 -3.38
C LEU A 31 -10.60 2.17 -4.72
N PHE A 32 -10.31 2.86 -5.84
CA PHE A 32 -10.56 2.33 -7.18
C PHE A 32 -9.78 1.05 -7.46
N GLN A 33 -8.55 0.94 -6.99
CA GLN A 33 -7.76 -0.28 -7.10
C GLN A 33 -8.37 -1.45 -6.32
N SER A 34 -8.94 -1.21 -5.15
CA SER A 34 -9.63 -2.24 -4.37
C SER A 34 -10.95 -2.68 -5.01
N LEU A 35 -11.69 -1.71 -5.58
CA LEU A 35 -12.92 -2.02 -6.35
C LEU A 35 -12.61 -2.86 -7.58
N TYR A 36 -11.57 -2.49 -8.32
CA TYR A 36 -11.10 -3.26 -9.47
C TYR A 36 -10.74 -4.72 -9.08
N ASN A 37 -9.96 -4.93 -8.03
CA ASN A 37 -9.61 -6.28 -7.55
C ASN A 37 -10.87 -7.12 -7.23
N THR A 38 -11.92 -6.48 -6.72
CA THR A 38 -13.20 -7.15 -6.43
C THR A 38 -13.94 -7.52 -7.72
N ILE A 39 -13.96 -6.62 -8.71
CA ILE A 39 -14.60 -6.87 -10.02
C ILE A 39 -13.88 -8.01 -10.74
N ASP A 40 -12.54 -8.00 -10.74
CA ASP A 40 -11.71 -9.05 -11.31
C ASP A 40 -12.04 -10.41 -10.70
N ALA A 41 -12.08 -10.53 -9.38
CA ALA A 41 -12.46 -11.77 -8.70
C ALA A 41 -13.87 -12.23 -9.05
N ILE A 42 -14.83 -11.31 -9.27
CA ILE A 42 -16.18 -11.65 -9.70
C ILE A 42 -16.19 -12.19 -11.14
N ILE A 43 -15.46 -11.54 -12.05
CA ILE A 43 -15.35 -11.99 -13.45
C ILE A 43 -14.73 -13.38 -13.50
N VAL A 44 -13.63 -13.58 -12.78
CA VAL A 44 -12.96 -14.89 -12.70
C VAL A 44 -13.91 -15.97 -12.17
N GLY A 45 -14.51 -15.72 -11.01
CA GLY A 45 -15.38 -16.72 -10.37
C GLY A 45 -16.62 -17.09 -11.18
N ARG A 46 -17.19 -16.12 -11.93
CA ARG A 46 -18.39 -16.36 -12.75
C ARG A 46 -18.09 -16.96 -14.12
N PHE A 47 -17.01 -16.58 -14.77
CA PHE A 47 -16.78 -16.88 -16.18
C PHE A 47 -15.58 -17.81 -16.42
N ALA A 48 -14.56 -17.84 -15.54
CA ALA A 48 -13.43 -18.74 -15.63
C ALA A 48 -13.61 -20.00 -14.74
N GLY A 49 -14.55 -19.97 -13.79
CA GLY A 49 -14.88 -21.10 -12.93
C GLY A 49 -14.18 -21.11 -11.58
N LYS A 50 -14.64 -22.01 -10.69
CA LYS A 50 -14.14 -22.11 -9.31
C LYS A 50 -12.65 -22.49 -9.22
N GLU A 51 -12.19 -23.32 -10.12
CA GLU A 51 -10.78 -23.78 -10.16
C GLU A 51 -9.83 -22.64 -10.51
N ALA A 52 -10.22 -21.81 -11.49
CA ALA A 52 -9.48 -20.60 -11.86
C ALA A 52 -9.37 -19.61 -10.71
N LEU A 53 -10.48 -19.35 -10.01
CA LEU A 53 -10.50 -18.47 -8.83
C LEU A 53 -9.62 -19.06 -7.72
N ALA A 54 -9.74 -20.35 -7.44
CA ALA A 54 -8.92 -21.02 -6.42
C ALA A 54 -7.42 -20.98 -6.77
N ALA A 55 -7.06 -21.14 -8.04
CA ALA A 55 -5.68 -21.04 -8.50
C ALA A 55 -5.09 -19.64 -8.25
N ILE A 56 -5.84 -18.58 -8.61
CA ILE A 56 -5.42 -17.19 -8.41
C ILE A 56 -5.28 -16.88 -6.92
N GLU A 57 -6.30 -17.17 -6.13
CA GLU A 57 -6.32 -16.86 -4.68
C GLU A 57 -5.22 -17.61 -3.92
N SER A 58 -4.88 -18.84 -4.32
CA SER A 58 -3.82 -19.63 -3.68
C SER A 58 -2.43 -18.98 -3.78
N VAL A 59 -2.15 -18.24 -4.86
CA VAL A 59 -0.85 -17.59 -5.10
C VAL A 59 -0.83 -16.08 -4.83
N LEU A 60 -1.99 -15.47 -4.53
CA LEU A 60 -2.13 -14.02 -4.42
C LEU A 60 -1.19 -13.40 -3.38
N ASN A 61 -1.10 -14.01 -2.19
CA ASN A 61 -0.22 -13.52 -1.13
C ASN A 61 1.27 -13.63 -1.50
N PHE A 62 1.65 -14.71 -2.16
CA PHE A 62 3.01 -14.90 -2.68
C PHE A 62 3.37 -13.81 -3.70
N HIS A 63 2.43 -13.46 -4.57
CA HIS A 63 2.56 -12.42 -5.57
C HIS A 63 2.79 -11.02 -4.98
N ARG A 64 2.12 -10.73 -3.86
CA ARG A 64 2.18 -9.42 -3.22
C ARG A 64 3.52 -9.13 -2.54
N LEU A 65 4.24 -10.15 -2.06
CA LEU A 65 5.48 -9.95 -1.29
C LEU A 65 6.57 -9.17 -2.05
N PRO A 66 7.00 -9.60 -3.26
CA PRO A 66 7.99 -8.85 -4.03
C PRO A 66 7.53 -7.44 -4.36
N VAL A 67 6.27 -7.29 -4.78
CA VAL A 67 5.69 -5.98 -5.12
C VAL A 67 5.69 -5.05 -3.92
N SER A 68 5.24 -5.51 -2.75
CA SER A 68 5.21 -4.72 -1.52
C SER A 68 6.61 -4.27 -1.09
N PHE A 69 7.60 -5.15 -1.19
CA PHE A 69 8.99 -4.80 -0.92
C PHE A 69 9.46 -3.63 -1.78
N PHE A 70 9.19 -3.69 -3.09
CA PHE A 70 9.61 -2.65 -4.02
C PHE A 70 8.81 -1.35 -3.91
N VAL A 71 7.53 -1.43 -3.58
CA VAL A 71 6.71 -0.24 -3.26
C VAL A 71 7.32 0.47 -2.04
N GLY A 72 7.70 -0.29 -1.01
CA GLY A 72 8.43 0.25 0.14
C GLY A 72 9.76 0.90 -0.26
N LEU A 73 10.54 0.22 -1.09
CA LEU A 73 11.82 0.74 -1.57
C LEU A 73 11.65 2.01 -2.43
N SER A 74 10.59 2.09 -3.26
CA SER A 74 10.26 3.26 -4.06
C SER A 74 9.87 4.48 -3.21
N SER A 75 9.34 4.25 -2.01
CA SER A 75 9.03 5.33 -1.07
C SER A 75 10.29 6.10 -0.66
N GLY A 76 11.45 5.42 -0.57
CA GLY A 76 12.74 6.07 -0.34
C GLY A 76 13.09 7.09 -1.42
N ALA A 77 12.86 6.75 -2.70
CA ALA A 77 13.06 7.69 -3.81
C ALA A 77 12.11 8.90 -3.70
N THR A 78 10.83 8.65 -3.38
CA THR A 78 9.83 9.71 -3.19
C THR A 78 10.26 10.70 -2.10
N ILE A 79 10.74 10.21 -0.95
CA ILE A 79 11.19 11.05 0.18
C ILE A 79 12.37 11.93 -0.25
N ILE A 80 13.41 11.34 -0.84
CA ILE A 80 14.61 12.07 -1.26
C ILE A 80 14.29 13.14 -2.30
N ILE A 81 13.52 12.77 -3.33
CA ILE A 81 13.13 13.70 -4.39
C ILE A 81 12.28 14.84 -3.81
N SER A 82 11.38 14.54 -2.85
CA SER A 82 10.59 15.55 -2.15
C SER A 82 11.46 16.54 -1.37
N GLN A 83 12.50 16.05 -0.66
CA GLN A 83 13.43 16.89 0.08
C GLN A 83 14.24 17.79 -0.87
N TYR A 84 14.78 17.25 -1.95
CA TYR A 84 15.51 18.05 -2.95
C TYR A 84 14.60 19.06 -3.64
N PHE A 85 13.34 18.67 -3.93
CA PHE A 85 12.36 19.59 -4.51
C PHE A 85 12.03 20.73 -3.54
N GLY A 86 11.78 20.42 -2.27
CA GLY A 86 11.58 21.43 -1.23
C GLY A 86 12.75 22.38 -1.07
N ALA A 87 14.00 21.86 -1.16
CA ALA A 87 15.23 22.63 -1.13
C ALA A 87 15.52 23.43 -2.43
N ASN A 88 14.62 23.37 -3.41
CA ASN A 88 14.76 24.00 -4.74
C ASN A 88 16.02 23.57 -5.50
N LYS A 89 16.51 22.34 -5.26
CA LYS A 89 17.71 21.75 -5.88
C LYS A 89 17.35 20.98 -7.15
N LYS A 90 17.05 21.70 -8.23
CA LYS A 90 16.54 21.14 -9.50
C LYS A 90 17.41 20.04 -10.10
N ASP A 91 18.73 20.24 -10.12
CA ASP A 91 19.69 19.25 -10.64
C ASP A 91 19.68 17.95 -9.82
N GLU A 92 19.55 18.06 -8.48
CA GLU A 92 19.49 16.90 -7.59
C GLU A 92 18.15 16.14 -7.80
N VAL A 93 17.02 16.86 -7.97
CA VAL A 93 15.72 16.27 -8.34
C VAL A 93 15.85 15.49 -9.64
N SER A 94 16.44 16.09 -10.67
CA SER A 94 16.63 15.45 -11.97
C SER A 94 17.48 14.18 -11.86
N LYS A 95 18.68 14.25 -11.24
CA LYS A 95 19.59 13.10 -11.09
C LYS A 95 18.98 11.99 -10.24
N ALA A 96 18.28 12.33 -9.15
CA ALA A 96 17.59 11.36 -8.32
C ALA A 96 16.45 10.66 -9.08
N SER A 97 15.67 11.41 -9.88
CA SER A 97 14.59 10.86 -10.71
C SER A 97 15.12 9.92 -11.80
N HIS A 98 16.20 10.28 -12.51
CA HIS A 98 16.83 9.39 -13.50
C HIS A 98 17.36 8.11 -12.86
N THR A 99 18.00 8.21 -11.68
CA THR A 99 18.47 7.04 -10.92
C THR A 99 17.32 6.14 -10.48
N ALA A 100 16.22 6.73 -9.98
CA ALA A 100 15.07 6.00 -9.51
C ALA A 100 14.34 5.24 -10.65
N ILE A 101 14.18 5.86 -11.82
CA ILE A 101 13.59 5.20 -13.00
C ILE A 101 14.47 4.06 -13.50
N LEU A 102 15.77 4.26 -13.62
CA LEU A 102 16.69 3.18 -14.02
C LEU A 102 16.66 2.03 -13.02
N PHE A 103 16.61 2.35 -11.73
CA PHE A 103 16.46 1.35 -10.67
C PHE A 103 15.13 0.58 -10.80
N ALA A 104 14.01 1.26 -11.11
CA ALA A 104 12.73 0.60 -11.36
C ALA A 104 12.80 -0.40 -12.50
N MET A 105 13.42 0.01 -13.61
CA MET A 105 13.50 -0.83 -14.82
C MET A 105 14.44 -2.03 -14.61
N LEU A 106 15.66 -1.80 -14.17
CA LEU A 106 16.65 -2.89 -14.01
C LEU A 106 16.36 -3.75 -12.77
N GLY A 107 16.01 -3.15 -11.64
CA GLY A 107 15.63 -3.87 -10.44
C GLY A 107 14.34 -4.67 -10.65
N GLY A 108 13.37 -4.10 -11.36
CA GLY A 108 12.14 -4.77 -11.75
C GLY A 108 12.39 -5.96 -12.69
N LEU A 109 13.27 -5.77 -13.67
CA LEU A 109 13.65 -6.86 -14.59
C LEU A 109 14.32 -8.00 -13.83
N LEU A 110 15.30 -7.69 -13.00
CA LEU A 110 16.00 -8.67 -12.18
C LEU A 110 15.03 -9.44 -11.28
N LEU A 111 14.15 -8.71 -10.58
CA LEU A 111 13.16 -9.35 -9.72
C LEU A 111 12.16 -10.18 -10.52
N SER A 112 11.69 -9.70 -11.66
CA SER A 112 10.81 -10.46 -12.57
C SER A 112 11.44 -11.80 -12.94
N ILE A 113 12.69 -11.78 -13.39
CA ILE A 113 13.44 -13.01 -13.77
C ILE A 113 13.57 -13.95 -12.58
N ILE A 114 14.05 -13.44 -11.43
CA ILE A 114 14.21 -14.25 -10.20
C ILE A 114 12.87 -14.85 -9.77
N SER A 115 11.80 -14.06 -9.75
CA SER A 115 10.47 -14.51 -9.34
C SER A 115 9.89 -15.54 -10.29
N CYS A 116 10.05 -15.38 -11.60
CA CYS A 116 9.62 -16.37 -12.61
C CYS A 116 10.38 -17.70 -12.46
N ILE A 117 11.71 -17.66 -12.28
CA ILE A 117 12.53 -18.86 -12.13
C ILE A 117 12.22 -19.58 -10.81
N SER A 118 12.01 -18.84 -9.72
CA SER A 118 11.74 -19.41 -8.41
C SER A 118 10.28 -19.81 -8.19
N SER A 119 9.35 -19.38 -9.05
CA SER A 119 7.91 -19.63 -8.87
C SER A 119 7.53 -21.11 -8.74
N PRO A 120 8.09 -22.08 -9.51
CA PRO A 120 7.71 -23.50 -9.35
C PRO A 120 8.10 -24.04 -7.97
N PHE A 121 9.23 -23.61 -7.42
CA PHE A 121 9.67 -23.99 -6.08
C PHE A 121 8.70 -23.47 -5.00
N PHE A 122 8.35 -22.20 -5.07
CA PHE A 122 7.46 -21.59 -4.08
C PHE A 122 6.03 -22.11 -4.16
N ILE A 123 5.49 -22.37 -5.36
CA ILE A 123 4.16 -22.94 -5.54
C ILE A 123 4.07 -24.34 -4.91
N LYS A 124 5.12 -25.17 -5.05
CA LYS A 124 5.22 -26.47 -4.36
C LYS A 124 5.33 -26.28 -2.84
N LEU A 125 6.10 -25.30 -2.37
CA LEU A 125 6.28 -25.01 -0.94
C LEU A 125 4.97 -24.64 -0.25
N ILE A 126 4.10 -23.87 -0.93
CA ILE A 126 2.78 -23.49 -0.39
C ILE A 126 1.72 -24.58 -0.58
N LYS A 127 2.11 -25.76 -1.12
CA LYS A 127 1.26 -26.95 -1.28
C LYS A 127 -0.02 -26.65 -2.05
N VAL A 128 0.07 -25.98 -3.19
CA VAL A 128 -1.08 -25.79 -4.10
C VAL A 128 -1.56 -27.17 -4.55
N PRO A 129 -2.90 -27.46 -4.51
CA PRO A 129 -3.46 -28.72 -4.99
C PRO A 129 -3.07 -29.02 -6.44
N GLU A 130 -2.81 -30.31 -6.76
CA GLU A 130 -2.37 -30.73 -8.11
C GLU A 130 -3.38 -30.35 -9.20
N GLU A 131 -4.67 -30.38 -8.88
CA GLU A 131 -5.77 -30.06 -9.81
C GLU A 131 -5.69 -28.65 -10.38
N ILE A 132 -5.15 -27.67 -9.61
CA ILE A 132 -5.05 -26.26 -10.00
C ILE A 132 -3.59 -25.80 -10.17
N LEU A 133 -2.62 -26.70 -9.99
CA LEU A 133 -1.19 -26.37 -9.97
C LEU A 133 -0.72 -25.71 -11.27
N TYR A 134 -1.13 -26.25 -12.43
CA TYR A 134 -0.78 -25.71 -13.73
C TYR A 134 -1.33 -24.28 -13.93
N GLN A 135 -2.58 -24.07 -13.56
CA GLN A 135 -3.23 -22.74 -13.66
C GLN A 135 -2.56 -21.73 -12.74
N ALA A 136 -2.26 -22.10 -11.49
CA ALA A 136 -1.56 -21.27 -10.53
C ALA A 136 -0.14 -20.89 -11.01
N GLN A 137 0.58 -21.84 -11.64
CA GLN A 137 1.92 -21.62 -12.16
C GLN A 137 1.91 -20.65 -13.34
N ILE A 138 1.04 -20.85 -14.32
CA ILE A 138 0.94 -19.96 -15.49
C ILE A 138 0.56 -18.55 -15.05
N TYR A 139 -0.45 -18.42 -14.21
CA TYR A 139 -0.87 -17.11 -13.66
C TYR A 139 0.30 -16.40 -13.00
N THR A 140 1.03 -17.10 -12.12
CA THR A 140 2.17 -16.57 -11.40
C THR A 140 3.26 -16.08 -12.36
N ILE A 141 3.60 -16.84 -13.39
CA ILE A 141 4.62 -16.46 -14.38
C ILE A 141 4.19 -15.20 -15.15
N ILE A 142 2.94 -15.15 -15.63
CA ILE A 142 2.40 -14.00 -16.36
C ILE A 142 2.47 -12.75 -15.49
N CYS A 143 1.98 -12.83 -14.26
CA CYS A 143 1.98 -11.68 -13.36
C CYS A 143 3.40 -11.26 -12.92
N PHE A 144 4.31 -12.20 -12.67
CA PHE A 144 5.70 -11.85 -12.33
C PHE A 144 6.44 -11.22 -13.51
N SER A 145 6.09 -11.56 -14.76
CA SER A 145 6.62 -10.84 -15.91
C SER A 145 6.23 -9.37 -15.96
N GLY A 146 5.11 -9.00 -15.31
CA GLY A 146 4.62 -7.63 -15.17
C GLY A 146 5.29 -6.79 -14.07
N ILE A 147 6.14 -7.38 -13.23
CA ILE A 147 6.78 -6.66 -12.11
C ILE A 147 7.55 -5.41 -12.60
N VAL A 148 8.25 -5.50 -13.72
CA VAL A 148 8.98 -4.36 -14.31
C VAL A 148 8.04 -3.18 -14.56
N ALA A 149 6.88 -3.45 -15.17
CA ALA A 149 5.88 -2.44 -15.48
C ALA A 149 5.28 -1.85 -14.20
N SER A 150 4.89 -2.71 -13.26
CA SER A 150 4.37 -2.29 -11.96
C SER A 150 5.35 -1.40 -11.20
N MET A 151 6.63 -1.76 -11.16
CA MET A 151 7.67 -0.97 -10.51
C MET A 151 7.92 0.37 -11.19
N THR A 152 7.95 0.39 -12.53
CA THR A 152 8.10 1.63 -13.31
C THR A 152 6.94 2.59 -13.03
N TYR A 153 5.70 2.08 -12.98
CA TYR A 153 4.54 2.88 -12.59
C TYR A 153 4.65 3.39 -11.14
N ASN A 154 4.99 2.54 -10.17
CA ASN A 154 5.05 2.91 -8.76
C ASN A 154 6.12 3.98 -8.49
N ILE A 155 7.33 3.82 -9.03
CA ILE A 155 8.40 4.80 -8.89
C ILE A 155 8.07 6.09 -9.65
N GLY A 156 7.57 6.00 -10.88
CA GLY A 156 7.14 7.17 -11.64
C GLY A 156 6.04 7.97 -10.94
N SER A 157 5.06 7.27 -10.36
CA SER A 157 4.02 7.87 -9.51
C SER A 157 4.60 8.51 -8.25
N GLY A 158 5.59 7.87 -7.63
CA GLY A 158 6.34 8.41 -6.49
C GLY A 158 7.07 9.70 -6.83
N ILE A 159 7.71 9.77 -8.01
CA ILE A 159 8.39 10.97 -8.51
C ILE A 159 7.39 12.12 -8.69
N LEU A 160 6.25 11.89 -9.33
CA LEU A 160 5.22 12.93 -9.51
C LEU A 160 4.64 13.39 -8.16
N ARG A 161 4.34 12.45 -7.25
CA ARG A 161 3.89 12.78 -5.88
C ARG A 161 4.95 13.58 -5.14
N ALA A 162 6.23 13.28 -5.30
CA ALA A 162 7.32 14.03 -4.68
C ALA A 162 7.32 15.52 -5.03
N LEU A 163 6.81 15.87 -6.23
CA LEU A 163 6.65 17.24 -6.69
C LEU A 163 5.23 17.81 -6.42
N GLY A 164 4.41 17.12 -5.62
CA GLY A 164 3.06 17.55 -5.25
C GLY A 164 1.95 17.18 -6.23
N ASP A 165 2.24 16.38 -7.27
CA ASP A 165 1.23 15.91 -8.21
C ASP A 165 0.75 14.50 -7.84
N SER A 166 -0.36 14.43 -7.11
CA SER A 166 -1.06 13.17 -6.81
C SER A 166 -2.17 12.84 -7.82
N LYS A 167 -2.58 13.80 -8.66
CA LYS A 167 -3.70 13.63 -9.59
C LYS A 167 -3.31 12.83 -10.82
N THR A 168 -2.16 13.13 -11.40
CA THR A 168 -1.71 12.44 -12.62
C THR A 168 -1.55 10.93 -12.41
N PRO A 169 -0.87 10.43 -11.35
CA PRO A 169 -0.86 9.01 -11.02
C PRO A 169 -2.26 8.41 -10.85
N PHE A 170 -3.17 9.13 -10.20
CA PHE A 170 -4.55 8.70 -10.02
C PHE A 170 -5.29 8.51 -11.35
N TYR A 171 -5.19 9.45 -12.28
CA TYR A 171 -5.84 9.32 -13.60
C TYR A 171 -5.27 8.17 -14.42
N ILE A 172 -3.94 7.95 -14.37
CA ILE A 172 -3.32 6.80 -15.04
C ILE A 172 -3.87 5.49 -14.46
N LEU A 173 -4.00 5.41 -13.13
CA LEU A 173 -4.53 4.23 -12.45
C LEU A 173 -5.98 3.94 -12.84
N ILE A 174 -6.84 4.98 -12.95
CA ILE A 174 -8.22 4.81 -13.44
C ILE A 174 -8.21 4.24 -14.86
N VAL A 175 -7.44 4.84 -15.78
CA VAL A 175 -7.37 4.37 -17.17
C VAL A 175 -6.91 2.91 -17.23
N SER A 176 -5.88 2.55 -16.47
CA SER A 176 -5.37 1.18 -16.43
C SER A 176 -6.37 0.18 -15.84
N ASN A 177 -7.09 0.57 -14.78
CA ASN A 177 -8.08 -0.31 -14.16
C ASN A 177 -9.30 -0.51 -15.08
N ILE A 178 -9.77 0.53 -15.77
CA ILE A 178 -10.84 0.40 -16.77
C ILE A 178 -10.38 -0.49 -17.92
N LEU A 179 -9.17 -0.28 -18.42
CA LEU A 179 -8.60 -1.11 -19.49
C LEU A 179 -8.51 -2.58 -19.05
N ASN A 180 -8.08 -2.83 -17.82
CA ASN A 180 -8.00 -4.18 -17.29
C ASN A 180 -9.37 -4.85 -17.25
N ILE A 181 -10.41 -4.20 -16.72
CA ILE A 181 -11.78 -4.74 -16.70
C ILE A 181 -12.27 -5.07 -18.12
N ILE A 182 -12.02 -4.18 -19.09
CA ILE A 182 -12.38 -4.42 -20.49
C ILE A 182 -11.65 -5.64 -21.05
N LEU A 183 -10.34 -5.75 -20.78
CA LEU A 183 -9.52 -6.88 -21.23
C LEU A 183 -9.95 -8.18 -20.55
N ASP A 184 -10.30 -8.17 -19.27
CA ASP A 184 -10.83 -9.34 -18.56
C ASP A 184 -12.12 -9.82 -19.23
N LEU A 185 -13.06 -8.92 -19.52
CA LEU A 185 -14.30 -9.29 -20.22
C LEU A 185 -14.01 -9.89 -21.61
N ILE A 186 -13.08 -9.30 -22.37
CA ILE A 186 -12.73 -9.79 -23.70
C ILE A 186 -11.98 -11.12 -23.62
N LEU A 187 -10.91 -11.20 -22.82
CA LEU A 187 -10.03 -12.38 -22.81
C LEU A 187 -10.67 -13.59 -22.10
N VAL A 188 -11.46 -13.34 -21.04
CA VAL A 188 -12.10 -14.41 -20.26
C VAL A 188 -13.41 -14.85 -20.89
N ILE A 189 -14.28 -13.91 -21.33
CA ILE A 189 -15.62 -14.24 -21.82
C ILE A 189 -15.62 -14.54 -23.31
N VAL A 190 -15.00 -13.67 -24.14
CA VAL A 190 -15.04 -13.84 -25.60
C VAL A 190 -14.02 -14.88 -26.04
N PHE A 191 -12.75 -14.74 -25.62
CA PHE A 191 -11.68 -15.68 -26.00
C PHE A 191 -11.61 -16.92 -25.12
N ARG A 192 -12.30 -16.95 -23.97
CA ARG A 192 -12.36 -18.10 -23.04
C ARG A 192 -10.99 -18.60 -22.56
N LEU A 193 -10.05 -17.68 -22.36
CA LEU A 193 -8.68 -18.00 -21.94
C LEU A 193 -8.55 -18.32 -20.44
N GLY A 194 -9.64 -18.24 -19.67
CA GLY A 194 -9.64 -18.56 -18.23
C GLY A 194 -8.58 -17.77 -17.46
N VAL A 195 -7.78 -18.46 -16.66
CA VAL A 195 -6.72 -17.87 -15.82
C VAL A 195 -5.66 -17.12 -16.65
N ILE A 196 -5.34 -17.60 -17.83
CA ILE A 196 -4.38 -16.94 -18.74
C ILE A 196 -4.93 -15.58 -19.17
N GLY A 197 -6.23 -15.50 -19.47
CA GLY A 197 -6.90 -14.25 -19.85
C GLY A 197 -6.78 -13.18 -18.75
N VAL A 198 -7.05 -13.54 -17.52
CA VAL A 198 -6.93 -12.65 -16.35
C VAL A 198 -5.48 -12.17 -16.13
N GLY A 199 -4.53 -13.11 -16.18
CA GLY A 199 -3.11 -12.77 -16.07
C GLY A 199 -2.66 -11.81 -17.17
N MET A 200 -3.07 -12.05 -18.42
CA MET A 200 -2.74 -11.18 -19.57
C MET A 200 -3.40 -9.82 -19.47
N ALA A 201 -4.65 -9.73 -19.04
CA ALA A 201 -5.33 -8.46 -18.83
C ALA A 201 -4.60 -7.60 -17.78
N THR A 202 -4.18 -8.23 -16.68
CA THR A 202 -3.39 -7.57 -15.62
C THR A 202 -2.03 -7.11 -16.17
N LEU A 203 -1.31 -7.97 -16.89
CA LEU A 203 0.00 -7.65 -17.47
C LEU A 203 -0.09 -6.48 -18.46
N ILE A 204 -1.03 -6.52 -19.39
CA ILE A 204 -1.22 -5.47 -20.41
C ILE A 204 -1.55 -4.13 -19.71
N SER A 205 -2.45 -4.15 -18.74
CA SER A 205 -2.84 -2.94 -18.00
C SER A 205 -1.68 -2.33 -17.22
N GLN A 206 -0.83 -3.15 -16.61
CA GLN A 206 0.41 -2.71 -15.95
C GLN A 206 1.41 -2.11 -16.95
N ILE A 207 1.59 -2.73 -18.11
CA ILE A 207 2.44 -2.20 -19.19
C ILE A 207 1.93 -0.83 -19.66
N VAL A 208 0.62 -0.70 -19.88
CA VAL A 208 0.02 0.57 -20.29
C VAL A 208 0.22 1.65 -19.22
N SER A 209 0.03 1.33 -17.94
CA SER A 209 0.28 2.29 -16.86
C SER A 209 1.75 2.73 -16.79
N ALA A 210 2.69 1.80 -16.99
CA ALA A 210 4.13 2.10 -17.04
C ALA A 210 4.50 2.97 -18.24
N ILE A 211 3.94 2.70 -19.42
CA ILE A 211 4.15 3.52 -20.62
C ILE A 211 3.58 4.93 -20.42
N LEU A 212 2.36 5.06 -19.90
CA LEU A 212 1.73 6.36 -19.65
C LEU A 212 2.52 7.21 -18.68
N ILE A 213 2.94 6.64 -17.53
CA ILE A 213 3.73 7.39 -16.55
C ILE A 213 5.09 7.80 -17.13
N PHE A 214 5.73 6.93 -17.91
CA PHE A 214 7.02 7.21 -18.53
C PHE A 214 6.90 8.32 -19.58
N ILE A 215 5.87 8.28 -20.44
CA ILE A 215 5.58 9.35 -21.42
C ILE A 215 5.36 10.69 -20.70
N ILE A 216 4.63 10.70 -19.59
CA ILE A 216 4.40 11.92 -18.82
C ILE A 216 5.72 12.46 -18.26
N LEU A 217 6.58 11.60 -17.69
CA LEU A 217 7.88 12.00 -17.20
C LEU A 217 8.82 12.52 -18.30
N LEU A 218 8.71 12.03 -19.54
CA LEU A 218 9.45 12.53 -20.69
C LEU A 218 8.95 13.91 -21.16
N LYS A 219 7.63 14.15 -21.10
CA LYS A 219 6.98 15.35 -21.64
C LYS A 219 6.77 16.45 -20.62
N THR A 220 6.89 16.18 -19.32
CA THR A 220 6.66 17.16 -18.27
C THR A 220 7.61 18.36 -18.37
N LYS A 221 7.14 19.52 -17.90
CA LYS A 221 7.95 20.74 -17.74
C LYS A 221 8.52 20.87 -16.30
N LEU A 222 8.22 19.90 -15.43
CA LEU A 222 8.70 19.89 -14.05
C LEU A 222 10.19 19.49 -13.97
N ASP A 223 10.83 19.78 -12.86
CA ASP A 223 12.25 19.50 -12.61
C ASP A 223 12.58 17.98 -12.59
N CYS A 224 11.55 17.12 -12.51
CA CYS A 224 11.66 15.65 -12.64
C CYS A 224 11.65 15.15 -14.09
N LYS A 225 11.67 16.03 -15.09
CA LYS A 225 11.70 15.62 -16.49
C LYS A 225 12.81 14.62 -16.76
N ILE A 226 12.45 13.50 -17.36
CA ILE A 226 13.40 12.45 -17.74
C ILE A 226 13.94 12.75 -19.13
N TYR A 227 15.26 12.67 -19.27
CA TYR A 227 15.98 12.74 -20.55
C TYR A 227 16.64 11.39 -20.78
N ILE A 228 16.30 10.70 -21.88
CA ILE A 228 16.77 9.33 -22.15
C ILE A 228 18.30 9.24 -22.12
N ASN A 229 18.98 10.23 -22.66
CA ASN A 229 20.46 10.30 -22.67
C ASN A 229 21.11 10.58 -21.30
N LYS A 230 20.32 10.96 -20.28
CA LYS A 230 20.77 11.19 -18.90
C LYS A 230 20.39 10.05 -17.94
N ILE A 231 19.72 9.01 -18.42
CA ILE A 231 19.35 7.86 -17.60
C ILE A 231 20.61 7.07 -17.27
N ARG A 232 21.06 7.19 -16.03
CA ARG A 232 22.22 6.46 -15.49
C ARG A 232 22.15 6.35 -13.98
N PHE A 233 22.89 5.41 -13.41
CA PHE A 233 23.07 5.31 -11.98
C PHE A 233 24.04 6.39 -11.47
N TYR A 234 23.50 7.28 -10.65
CA TYR A 234 24.32 8.18 -9.87
C TYR A 234 24.50 7.57 -8.47
N LYS A 235 25.70 7.08 -8.17
CA LYS A 235 26.02 6.31 -6.95
C LYS A 235 25.51 6.97 -5.65
N LYS A 236 25.59 8.29 -5.56
CA LYS A 236 25.09 9.07 -4.41
C LYS A 236 23.61 8.82 -4.18
N TYR A 237 22.75 9.06 -5.19
CA TYR A 237 21.29 8.97 -5.06
C TYR A 237 20.82 7.52 -4.90
N MET A 238 21.51 6.58 -5.56
CA MET A 238 21.23 5.16 -5.35
C MET A 238 21.43 4.75 -3.89
N LYS A 239 22.56 5.17 -3.28
CA LYS A 239 22.83 4.90 -1.86
C LYS A 239 21.77 5.52 -0.95
N GLU A 240 21.35 6.76 -1.24
CA GLU A 240 20.31 7.45 -0.49
C GLU A 240 18.94 6.77 -0.63
N ILE A 241 18.54 6.38 -1.85
CA ILE A 241 17.31 5.64 -2.12
C ILE A 241 17.28 4.33 -1.34
N PHE A 242 18.37 3.55 -1.38
CA PHE A 242 18.46 2.30 -0.62
C PHE A 242 18.45 2.54 0.88
N LYS A 243 19.18 3.53 1.38
CA LYS A 243 19.23 3.85 2.81
C LYS A 243 17.85 4.16 3.38
N LEU A 244 17.02 4.89 2.64
CA LEU A 244 15.67 5.25 3.09
C LEU A 244 14.63 4.19 2.70
N GLY A 245 14.75 3.58 1.54
CA GLY A 245 13.77 2.65 1.01
C GLY A 245 13.86 1.25 1.61
N LEU A 246 15.08 0.76 1.89
CA LEU A 246 15.28 -0.62 2.39
C LEU A 246 14.55 -0.89 3.72
N PRO A 247 14.61 0.00 4.73
CA PRO A 247 13.83 -0.20 5.95
C PRO A 247 12.32 -0.27 5.68
N ILE A 248 11.80 0.59 4.80
CA ILE A 248 10.37 0.58 4.44
C ILE A 248 10.02 -0.71 3.71
N GLY A 249 10.87 -1.17 2.78
CA GLY A 249 10.69 -2.42 2.06
C GLY A 249 10.65 -3.63 2.99
N ILE A 250 11.57 -3.73 3.94
CA ILE A 250 11.61 -4.81 4.95
C ILE A 250 10.31 -4.78 5.78
N GLN A 251 9.89 -3.62 6.25
CA GLN A 251 8.65 -3.47 7.00
C GLN A 251 7.43 -3.94 6.19
N SER A 252 7.38 -3.61 4.90
CA SER A 252 6.26 -3.97 4.01
C SER A 252 6.12 -5.49 3.79
N VAL A 253 7.20 -6.26 3.98
CA VAL A 253 7.17 -7.73 3.91
C VAL A 253 6.85 -8.36 5.26
N LEU A 254 7.37 -7.82 6.35
CA LEU A 254 7.18 -8.40 7.70
C LEU A 254 5.74 -8.25 8.20
N TYR A 255 5.05 -7.19 7.81
CA TYR A 255 3.67 -6.97 8.22
C TYR A 255 2.69 -8.06 7.73
N PRO A 256 2.65 -8.45 6.45
CA PRO A 256 1.86 -9.59 5.97
C PRO A 256 2.22 -10.92 6.64
N ILE A 257 3.50 -11.16 6.94
CA ILE A 257 3.96 -12.37 7.63
C ILE A 257 3.34 -12.43 9.05
N SER A 258 3.41 -11.33 9.79
CA SER A 258 2.78 -11.24 11.12
C SER A 258 1.26 -11.48 11.04
N ASN A 259 0.58 -10.91 10.06
CA ASN A 259 -0.85 -11.12 9.85
C ASN A 259 -1.19 -12.58 9.52
N THR A 260 -0.32 -13.31 8.82
CA THR A 260 -0.49 -14.74 8.55
C THR A 260 -0.44 -15.57 9.83
N ILE A 261 0.45 -15.25 10.76
CA ILE A 261 0.52 -15.92 12.08
C ILE A 261 -0.77 -15.70 12.88
N ILE A 262 -1.29 -14.46 12.86
CA ILE A 262 -2.56 -14.14 13.51
C ILE A 262 -3.72 -14.89 12.88
N GLN A 263 -3.77 -14.93 11.54
CA GLN A 263 -4.79 -15.66 10.80
C GLN A 263 -4.77 -17.15 11.15
N SER A 264 -3.58 -17.75 11.29
CA SER A 264 -3.43 -19.14 11.74
C SER A 264 -4.06 -19.36 13.11
N SER A 265 -3.87 -18.43 14.06
CA SER A 265 -4.53 -18.49 15.37
C SER A 265 -6.06 -18.32 15.27
N ILE A 266 -6.55 -17.42 14.42
CA ILE A 266 -7.99 -17.24 14.20
C ILE A 266 -8.62 -18.52 13.63
N ASN A 267 -7.93 -19.23 12.76
CA ASN A 267 -8.41 -20.46 12.13
C ASN A 267 -8.72 -21.58 13.15
N THR A 268 -8.10 -21.57 14.33
CA THR A 268 -8.38 -22.56 15.39
C THR A 268 -9.75 -22.41 16.05
N PHE A 269 -10.40 -21.24 15.86
CA PHE A 269 -11.71 -20.94 16.47
C PHE A 269 -12.92 -21.29 15.59
N GLY A 270 -12.69 -22.03 14.50
CA GLY A 270 -13.72 -22.57 13.64
C GLY A 270 -14.25 -21.62 12.55
N VAL A 271 -15.05 -22.18 11.65
CA VAL A 271 -15.48 -21.56 10.39
C VAL A 271 -16.23 -20.23 10.59
N ASN A 272 -17.10 -20.15 11.62
CA ASN A 272 -17.86 -18.93 11.89
C ASN A 272 -16.93 -17.76 12.28
N SER A 273 -15.87 -18.03 13.05
CA SER A 273 -14.89 -17.02 13.46
C SER A 273 -14.06 -16.54 12.27
N ILE A 274 -13.65 -17.46 11.40
CA ILE A 274 -12.94 -17.14 10.16
C ILE A 274 -13.78 -16.26 9.26
N ALA A 275 -15.05 -16.64 9.04
CA ALA A 275 -15.97 -15.88 8.20
C ALA A 275 -16.28 -14.50 8.79
N ALA A 276 -16.54 -14.40 10.09
CA ALA A 276 -16.80 -13.13 10.76
C ALA A 276 -15.58 -12.19 10.69
N TRP A 277 -14.36 -12.71 10.86
CA TRP A 277 -13.14 -11.95 10.71
C TRP A 277 -12.94 -11.45 9.27
N ALA A 278 -13.16 -12.31 8.28
CA ALA A 278 -13.06 -11.94 6.86
C ALA A 278 -14.06 -10.83 6.47
N ILE A 279 -15.31 -10.89 6.99
CA ILE A 279 -16.32 -9.87 6.78
C ILE A 279 -15.92 -8.56 7.47
N SER A 280 -15.43 -8.63 8.71
CA SER A 280 -14.93 -7.46 9.41
C SER A 280 -13.83 -6.77 8.61
N GLY A 281 -12.88 -7.51 8.04
CA GLY A 281 -11.81 -6.98 7.20
C GLY A 281 -12.30 -6.33 5.88
N LYS A 282 -13.46 -6.79 5.35
CA LYS A 282 -14.11 -6.12 4.21
C LYS A 282 -14.84 -4.84 4.61
N LEU A 283 -15.32 -4.73 5.83
CA LEU A 283 -16.01 -3.55 6.32
C LEU A 283 -15.03 -2.45 6.75
N ASP A 284 -13.90 -2.82 7.35
CA ASP A 284 -12.92 -1.87 7.87
C ASP A 284 -11.84 -1.46 6.86
N PHE A 285 -11.88 -2.01 5.64
CA PHE A 285 -10.88 -1.71 4.61
C PHE A 285 -10.74 -0.21 4.31
N LEU A 286 -11.81 0.57 4.45
CA LEU A 286 -11.79 2.03 4.28
C LEU A 286 -10.91 2.70 5.33
N ILE A 287 -10.86 2.17 6.56
CA ILE A 287 -10.00 2.66 7.64
C ILE A 287 -8.52 2.59 7.20
N TRP A 288 -8.12 1.43 6.69
CA TRP A 288 -6.75 1.18 6.21
C TRP A 288 -6.41 2.08 5.02
N THR A 289 -7.33 2.20 4.06
CA THR A 289 -7.14 3.03 2.85
C THR A 289 -6.97 4.52 3.20
N VAL A 290 -7.76 5.04 4.13
CA VAL A 290 -7.64 6.43 4.60
C VAL A 290 -6.33 6.63 5.35
N SER A 291 -5.97 5.72 6.25
CA SER A 291 -4.72 5.78 7.01
C SER A 291 -3.50 5.81 6.09
N ASP A 292 -3.42 4.87 5.16
CA ASP A 292 -2.32 4.80 4.18
C ASP A 292 -2.22 6.09 3.34
N ALA A 293 -3.35 6.63 2.88
CA ALA A 293 -3.37 7.87 2.10
C ALA A 293 -2.82 9.07 2.90
N PHE A 294 -3.19 9.20 4.17
CA PHE A 294 -2.65 10.23 5.05
C PHE A 294 -1.17 10.00 5.37
N SER A 295 -0.75 8.75 5.60
CA SER A 295 0.65 8.39 5.87
C SER A 295 1.56 8.75 4.70
N ILE A 296 1.15 8.43 3.46
CA ILE A 296 1.88 8.80 2.24
C ILE A 296 1.92 10.33 2.07
N ALA A 297 0.78 10.99 2.27
CA ALA A 297 0.67 12.43 2.05
C ALA A 297 1.48 13.23 3.07
N ILE A 298 1.42 12.86 4.36
CA ILE A 298 2.20 13.57 5.39
C ILE A 298 3.70 13.34 5.20
N SER A 299 4.12 12.15 4.76
CA SER A 299 5.53 11.88 4.45
C SER A 299 6.05 12.82 3.36
N THR A 300 5.31 12.98 2.27
CA THR A 300 5.67 13.90 1.18
C THR A 300 5.63 15.36 1.63
N PHE A 301 4.57 15.76 2.37
CA PHE A 301 4.43 17.11 2.90
C PHE A 301 5.60 17.49 3.82
N ILE A 302 5.95 16.61 4.76
CA ILE A 302 7.07 16.82 5.67
C ILE A 302 8.38 16.87 4.88
N ALA A 303 8.61 15.93 3.95
CA ALA A 303 9.84 15.89 3.16
C ALA A 303 10.08 17.20 2.38
N GLN A 304 9.03 17.76 1.73
CA GLN A 304 9.15 19.02 1.02
C GLN A 304 9.41 20.20 1.98
N ASN A 305 8.66 20.29 3.09
CA ASN A 305 8.83 21.39 4.05
C ASN A 305 10.16 21.30 4.80
N TYR A 306 10.64 20.09 5.10
CA TYR A 306 11.95 19.85 5.71
C TYR A 306 13.07 20.29 4.75
N GLY A 307 12.98 19.89 3.47
CA GLY A 307 13.92 20.33 2.44
C GLY A 307 13.91 21.85 2.23
N ALA A 308 12.76 22.49 2.39
CA ALA A 308 12.59 23.96 2.31
C ALA A 308 12.97 24.69 3.62
N GLU A 309 13.49 23.99 4.63
CA GLU A 309 13.81 24.52 5.98
C GLU A 309 12.61 25.16 6.69
N LYS A 310 11.36 24.83 6.28
CA LYS A 310 10.12 25.31 6.87
C LYS A 310 9.66 24.41 8.04
N HIS A 311 10.52 24.27 9.06
CA HIS A 311 10.32 23.35 10.18
C HIS A 311 9.00 23.60 10.94
N GLN A 312 8.64 24.87 11.19
CA GLN A 312 7.38 25.18 11.88
C GLN A 312 6.17 24.71 11.06
N ARG A 313 6.19 24.90 9.72
CA ARG A 313 5.13 24.43 8.85
C ARG A 313 5.04 22.90 8.81
N ALA A 314 6.19 22.21 8.89
CA ALA A 314 6.23 20.75 9.02
C ALA A 314 5.53 20.28 10.30
N ARG A 315 5.84 20.89 11.46
CA ARG A 315 5.16 20.58 12.75
C ARG A 315 3.66 20.83 12.70
N ASP A 316 3.23 21.97 12.14
CA ASP A 316 1.81 22.28 12.01
C ASP A 316 1.12 21.32 11.04
N GLY A 317 1.84 20.85 10.01
CA GLY A 317 1.38 19.81 9.09
C GLY A 317 1.04 18.50 9.78
N ILE A 318 1.85 18.07 10.76
CA ILE A 318 1.58 16.85 11.55
C ILE A 318 0.26 17.01 12.31
N LYS A 319 0.06 18.14 13.00
CA LYS A 319 -1.18 18.41 13.74
C LYS A 319 -2.40 18.39 12.82
N VAL A 320 -2.30 19.09 11.68
CA VAL A 320 -3.40 19.16 10.71
C VAL A 320 -3.70 17.77 10.11
N ALA A 321 -2.67 16.99 9.75
CA ALA A 321 -2.87 15.64 9.24
C ALA A 321 -3.52 14.71 10.27
N LEU A 322 -3.10 14.77 11.53
CA LEU A 322 -3.73 14.02 12.63
C LEU A 322 -5.20 14.41 12.79
N ILE A 323 -5.52 15.70 12.86
CA ILE A 323 -6.91 16.16 13.00
C ILE A 323 -7.76 15.69 11.82
N MET A 324 -7.29 15.89 10.59
CA MET A 324 -8.04 15.51 9.40
C MET A 324 -8.24 14.00 9.30
N SER A 325 -7.20 13.21 9.57
CA SER A 325 -7.31 11.75 9.56
C SER A 325 -8.23 11.25 10.67
N MET A 326 -8.17 11.84 11.88
CA MET A 326 -9.07 11.49 12.98
C MET A 326 -10.53 11.80 12.66
N ILE A 327 -10.83 12.95 12.03
CA ILE A 327 -12.19 13.28 11.59
C ILE A 327 -12.68 12.25 10.58
N ALA A 328 -11.87 11.90 9.57
CA ALA A 328 -12.24 10.91 8.57
C ALA A 328 -12.48 9.53 9.20
N ILE A 329 -11.59 9.09 10.07
CA ILE A 329 -11.71 7.81 10.78
C ILE A 329 -12.90 7.81 11.74
N PHE A 330 -13.17 8.93 12.44
CA PHE A 330 -14.33 9.05 13.30
C PHE A 330 -15.63 8.83 12.52
N VAL A 331 -15.79 9.45 11.36
CA VAL A 331 -16.99 9.28 10.51
C VAL A 331 -17.15 7.81 10.09
N ILE A 332 -16.06 7.16 9.64
CA ILE A 332 -16.10 5.76 9.21
C ILE A 332 -16.37 4.83 10.40
N SER A 333 -15.64 5.01 11.51
CA SER A 333 -15.81 4.20 12.73
C SER A 333 -17.20 4.36 13.33
N PHE A 334 -17.75 5.58 13.35
CA PHE A 334 -19.11 5.85 13.79
C PHE A 334 -20.12 5.08 12.92
N THR A 335 -19.98 5.17 11.61
CA THR A 335 -20.83 4.43 10.67
C THR A 335 -20.73 2.92 10.90
N LEU A 336 -19.52 2.38 11.01
CA LEU A 336 -19.30 0.97 11.29
C LEU A 336 -19.90 0.55 12.64
N TYR A 337 -19.73 1.36 13.69
CA TYR A 337 -20.21 1.04 15.02
C TYR A 337 -21.73 0.96 15.09
N PHE A 338 -22.46 1.89 14.49
CA PHE A 338 -23.93 1.92 14.55
C PHE A 338 -24.61 1.04 13.49
N TYR A 339 -24.01 0.92 12.31
CA TYR A 339 -24.58 0.18 11.19
C TYR A 339 -23.90 -1.18 10.95
N ASN A 340 -23.14 -1.72 11.94
CA ASN A 340 -22.39 -2.98 11.80
C ASN A 340 -23.26 -4.17 11.34
N LYS A 341 -24.46 -4.37 11.95
CA LYS A 341 -25.36 -5.48 11.59
C LYS A 341 -25.93 -5.35 10.17
N PRO A 342 -26.54 -4.23 9.76
CA PRO A 342 -27.00 -4.06 8.38
C PRO A 342 -25.88 -4.24 7.34
N LEU A 343 -24.70 -3.70 7.60
CA LEU A 343 -23.55 -3.83 6.71
C LEU A 343 -23.04 -5.28 6.62
N ALA A 344 -22.94 -5.97 7.76
CA ALA A 344 -22.59 -7.38 7.77
C ALA A 344 -23.64 -8.25 7.07
N TYR A 345 -24.94 -7.99 7.32
CA TYR A 345 -26.05 -8.71 6.69
C TYR A 345 -26.10 -8.52 5.18
N PHE A 346 -25.66 -7.38 4.68
CA PHE A 346 -25.52 -7.15 3.24
C PHE A 346 -24.50 -8.08 2.59
N LEU A 347 -23.42 -8.43 3.32
CA LEU A 347 -22.35 -9.31 2.83
C LEU A 347 -22.65 -10.79 3.06
N ILE A 348 -23.34 -11.15 4.17
CA ILE A 348 -23.68 -12.53 4.50
C ILE A 348 -25.01 -12.59 5.27
N LYS A 349 -25.85 -13.57 4.92
CA LYS A 349 -27.18 -13.74 5.53
C LYS A 349 -27.22 -14.66 6.75
N ASP A 350 -26.06 -15.26 7.14
CA ASP A 350 -25.97 -16.11 8.32
C ASP A 350 -25.98 -15.26 9.60
N LYS A 351 -27.01 -15.46 10.44
CA LYS A 351 -27.24 -14.69 11.67
C LYS A 351 -26.09 -14.83 12.67
N ASN A 352 -25.51 -16.03 12.81
CA ASN A 352 -24.44 -16.28 13.77
C ASN A 352 -23.16 -15.51 13.37
N ILE A 353 -22.84 -15.50 12.07
CA ILE A 353 -21.70 -14.78 11.52
C ILE A 353 -21.92 -13.28 11.63
N VAL A 354 -23.14 -12.78 11.32
CA VAL A 354 -23.50 -11.38 11.46
C VAL A 354 -23.37 -10.90 12.91
N ASP A 355 -23.87 -11.68 13.87
CA ASP A 355 -23.77 -11.32 15.29
C ASP A 355 -22.33 -11.34 15.80
N LEU A 356 -21.50 -12.28 15.34
CA LEU A 356 -20.08 -12.33 15.69
C LEU A 356 -19.32 -11.16 15.05
N THR A 357 -19.57 -10.87 13.75
CA THR A 357 -19.01 -9.68 13.07
C THR A 357 -19.40 -8.38 13.78
N SER A 358 -20.66 -8.28 14.23
CA SER A 358 -21.12 -7.13 15.01
C SER A 358 -20.33 -6.94 16.30
N LYS A 359 -20.03 -8.03 17.03
CA LYS A 359 -19.21 -7.98 18.25
C LYS A 359 -17.78 -7.55 17.95
N ILE A 360 -17.18 -8.06 16.86
CA ILE A 360 -15.84 -7.67 16.42
C ILE A 360 -15.79 -6.17 16.13
N ILE A 361 -16.70 -5.68 15.27
CA ILE A 361 -16.71 -4.26 14.85
C ILE A 361 -16.95 -3.35 16.06
N LYS A 362 -17.89 -3.69 16.95
CA LYS A 362 -18.14 -2.90 18.17
C LYS A 362 -16.93 -2.80 19.09
N LEU A 363 -16.11 -3.85 19.15
CA LEU A 363 -14.89 -3.87 19.93
C LEU A 363 -13.79 -3.00 19.30
N ILE A 364 -13.59 -3.13 17.98
CA ILE A 364 -12.41 -2.56 17.31
C ILE A 364 -12.68 -1.14 16.77
N ALA A 365 -13.89 -0.86 16.25
CA ALA A 365 -14.18 0.41 15.59
C ALA A 365 -13.89 1.66 16.45
N PRO A 366 -14.19 1.68 17.76
CA PRO A 366 -13.85 2.82 18.61
C PRO A 366 -12.35 3.05 18.81
N LEU A 367 -11.50 2.09 18.40
CA LEU A 367 -10.06 2.10 18.69
C LEU A 367 -9.19 2.31 17.45
N TYR A 368 -9.77 2.39 16.26
CA TYR A 368 -8.99 2.62 15.03
C TYR A 368 -8.21 3.93 15.05
N PHE A 369 -8.67 4.96 15.77
CA PHE A 369 -7.94 6.21 15.88
C PHE A 369 -6.54 6.02 16.51
N ILE A 370 -6.35 5.02 17.39
CA ILE A 370 -5.04 4.70 17.99
C ILE A 370 -4.05 4.23 16.91
N TYR A 371 -4.52 3.36 16.02
CA TYR A 371 -3.71 2.90 14.88
C TYR A 371 -3.31 4.08 13.98
N VAL A 372 -4.28 4.92 13.62
CA VAL A 372 -4.07 6.05 12.70
C VAL A 372 -3.08 7.08 13.25
N ILE A 373 -3.06 7.31 14.57
CA ILE A 373 -2.02 8.13 15.21
C ILE A 373 -0.63 7.56 14.87
N GLY A 374 -0.42 6.27 15.09
CA GLY A 374 0.86 5.62 14.82
C GLY A 374 1.27 5.73 13.35
N ASP A 375 0.34 5.51 12.45
CA ASP A 375 0.62 5.49 11.01
C ASP A 375 0.93 6.88 10.44
N VAL A 376 0.17 7.91 10.84
CA VAL A 376 0.44 9.32 10.46
C VAL A 376 1.78 9.78 11.03
N LEU A 377 2.10 9.46 12.29
CA LEU A 377 3.38 9.79 12.91
C LEU A 377 4.54 9.05 12.24
N SER A 378 4.34 7.78 11.87
CA SER A 378 5.30 7.00 11.07
C SER A 378 5.61 7.70 9.74
N GLY A 379 4.57 8.12 9.00
CA GLY A 379 4.72 8.88 7.76
C GLY A 379 5.49 10.19 7.95
N ALA A 380 5.18 10.93 9.01
CA ALA A 380 5.87 12.18 9.33
C ALA A 380 7.37 11.98 9.60
N ILE A 381 7.73 10.97 10.39
CA ILE A 381 9.13 10.65 10.70
C ILE A 381 9.88 10.21 9.45
N ARG A 382 9.25 9.40 8.58
CA ARG A 382 9.86 9.05 7.28
C ARG A 382 10.14 10.29 6.43
N GLY A 383 9.24 11.28 6.45
CA GLY A 383 9.41 12.53 5.69
C GLY A 383 10.68 13.32 6.04
N ILE A 384 11.14 13.32 7.29
CA ILE A 384 12.43 13.93 7.66
C ILE A 384 13.66 13.11 7.23
N GLY A 385 13.46 11.93 6.62
CA GLY A 385 14.52 11.04 6.20
C GLY A 385 14.91 9.97 7.22
N ASP A 386 14.16 9.83 8.30
CA ASP A 386 14.33 8.76 9.28
C ASP A 386 13.35 7.62 8.99
N THR A 387 13.80 6.58 8.31
CA THR A 387 12.98 5.42 7.95
C THR A 387 13.32 4.19 8.79
N PHE A 388 14.51 4.18 9.41
CA PHE A 388 14.96 3.06 10.21
C PHE A 388 14.20 2.96 11.54
N ASN A 389 14.04 4.07 12.26
CA ASN A 389 13.33 4.05 13.53
C ASN A 389 11.83 3.70 13.38
N PRO A 390 11.07 4.25 12.41
CA PRO A 390 9.71 3.78 12.12
C PRO A 390 9.64 2.28 11.78
N MET A 391 10.60 1.74 11.05
CA MET A 391 10.67 0.30 10.80
C MET A 391 10.79 -0.48 12.12
N ILE A 392 11.74 -0.10 12.98
CA ILE A 392 11.95 -0.75 14.27
C ILE A 392 10.69 -0.66 15.15
N ILE A 393 10.10 0.54 15.27
CA ILE A 393 8.87 0.75 16.05
C ILE A 393 7.74 -0.15 15.54
N ASN A 394 7.53 -0.24 14.22
CA ASN A 394 6.48 -1.09 13.65
C ASN A 394 6.78 -2.59 13.80
N ILE A 395 8.03 -3.01 13.63
CA ILE A 395 8.41 -4.42 13.83
C ILE A 395 8.15 -4.83 15.29
N PHE A 396 8.65 -4.08 16.25
CA PHE A 396 8.48 -4.43 17.66
C PHE A 396 7.05 -4.15 18.15
N GLY A 397 6.49 -2.99 17.87
CA GLY A 397 5.17 -2.58 18.36
C GLY A 397 4.01 -3.35 17.73
N ILE A 398 4.12 -3.69 16.44
CA ILE A 398 3.05 -4.42 15.74
C ILE A 398 3.42 -5.90 15.58
N CYS A 399 4.51 -6.23 14.87
CA CYS A 399 4.77 -7.62 14.49
C CYS A 399 5.16 -8.48 15.70
N VAL A 400 6.22 -8.10 16.41
CA VAL A 400 6.73 -8.88 17.55
C VAL A 400 5.69 -8.92 18.68
N CYS A 401 5.09 -7.79 19.02
CA CYS A 401 4.07 -7.71 20.06
C CYS A 401 2.89 -8.67 19.78
N ARG A 402 2.36 -8.69 18.56
CA ARG A 402 1.26 -9.58 18.19
C ARG A 402 1.67 -11.06 18.21
N VAL A 403 2.86 -11.38 17.71
CA VAL A 403 3.38 -12.75 17.74
C VAL A 403 3.54 -13.23 19.17
N LEU A 404 4.16 -12.43 20.04
CA LEU A 404 4.31 -12.77 21.47
C LEU A 404 2.94 -12.89 22.15
N TRP A 405 1.98 -12.02 21.81
CA TRP A 405 0.62 -12.11 22.34
C TRP A 405 -0.06 -13.44 21.98
N ILE A 406 0.06 -13.88 20.74
CA ILE A 406 -0.50 -15.15 20.27
C ILE A 406 0.13 -16.35 20.99
N PHE A 407 1.46 -16.35 21.18
CA PHE A 407 2.15 -17.51 21.75
C PHE A 407 2.10 -17.56 23.27
N PHE A 408 2.04 -16.43 23.98
CA PHE A 408 2.13 -16.38 25.42
C PHE A 408 0.84 -15.99 26.15
N ILE A 409 0.02 -15.11 25.55
CA ILE A 409 -1.17 -14.59 26.24
C ILE A 409 -2.44 -15.34 25.81
N VAL A 410 -2.61 -15.60 24.51
CA VAL A 410 -3.78 -16.34 24.02
C VAL A 410 -3.92 -17.73 24.68
N PRO A 411 -2.84 -18.53 24.92
CA PRO A 411 -2.97 -19.82 25.58
C PRO A 411 -3.50 -19.75 27.02
N LEU A 412 -3.33 -18.63 27.73
CA LEU A 412 -3.82 -18.45 29.11
C LEU A 412 -5.36 -18.36 29.16
N ASN A 413 -5.99 -17.87 28.12
CA ASN A 413 -7.44 -17.81 27.96
C ASN A 413 -7.79 -17.92 26.46
N PRO A 414 -7.87 -19.16 25.92
CA PRO A 414 -7.97 -19.39 24.47
C PRO A 414 -9.37 -19.04 23.95
N THR A 415 -9.62 -17.76 23.75
CA THR A 415 -10.85 -17.24 23.15
C THR A 415 -10.54 -16.44 21.89
N PHE A 416 -11.48 -16.44 20.95
CA PHE A 416 -11.37 -15.64 19.73
C PHE A 416 -11.12 -14.15 20.03
N PHE A 417 -11.79 -13.58 21.03
CA PHE A 417 -11.61 -12.19 21.43
C PHE A 417 -10.23 -11.90 22.02
N MET A 418 -9.60 -12.88 22.68
CA MET A 418 -8.24 -12.71 23.18
C MET A 418 -7.24 -12.47 22.05
N VAL A 419 -7.44 -13.10 20.87
CA VAL A 419 -6.63 -12.80 19.67
C VAL A 419 -6.84 -11.34 19.22
N LEU A 420 -8.08 -10.84 19.25
CA LEU A 420 -8.41 -9.47 18.83
C LEU A 420 -7.79 -8.42 19.77
N TYR A 421 -7.71 -8.68 21.07
CA TYR A 421 -7.03 -7.80 22.02
C TYR A 421 -5.56 -7.58 21.66
N GLY A 422 -4.90 -8.56 21.02
CA GLY A 422 -3.53 -8.41 20.52
C GLY A 422 -3.38 -7.29 19.49
N PHE A 423 -4.40 -7.03 18.65
CA PHE A 423 -4.40 -5.87 17.75
C PHE A 423 -4.43 -4.56 18.54
N ILE A 424 -5.34 -4.46 19.50
CA ILE A 424 -5.53 -3.25 20.32
C ILE A 424 -4.26 -2.93 21.12
N VAL A 425 -3.70 -3.92 21.80
CA VAL A 425 -2.46 -3.74 22.59
C VAL A 425 -1.30 -3.32 21.71
N SER A 426 -1.15 -3.95 20.54
CA SER A 426 -0.09 -3.60 19.58
C SER A 426 -0.24 -2.15 19.07
N TRP A 427 -1.45 -1.66 18.82
CA TRP A 427 -1.69 -0.28 18.41
C TRP A 427 -1.34 0.72 19.51
N ILE A 428 -1.74 0.42 20.76
CA ILE A 428 -1.42 1.27 21.92
C ILE A 428 0.10 1.37 22.12
N ILE A 429 0.79 0.24 22.12
CA ILE A 429 2.26 0.20 22.28
C ILE A 429 2.93 1.00 21.16
N THR A 430 2.53 0.76 19.92
CA THR A 430 3.08 1.45 18.75
C THR A 430 2.83 2.96 18.81
N ALA A 431 1.62 3.38 19.16
CA ALA A 431 1.29 4.80 19.30
C ALA A 431 2.13 5.48 20.39
N ILE A 432 2.28 4.83 21.55
CA ILE A 432 3.13 5.33 22.66
C ILE A 432 4.59 5.45 22.18
N MET A 433 5.14 4.44 21.52
CA MET A 433 6.50 4.46 20.99
C MET A 433 6.70 5.63 20.02
N TYR A 434 5.75 5.88 19.09
CA TYR A 434 5.83 7.00 18.16
C TYR A 434 5.72 8.36 18.85
N ILE A 435 4.80 8.51 19.78
CA ILE A 435 4.64 9.76 20.55
C ILE A 435 5.94 10.05 21.32
N THR A 436 6.47 9.06 22.05
CA THR A 436 7.72 9.19 22.81
C THR A 436 8.88 9.56 21.89
N TYR A 437 8.97 8.91 20.72
CA TYR A 437 10.02 9.20 19.76
C TYR A 437 9.95 10.63 19.19
N ILE A 438 8.76 11.13 18.86
CA ILE A 438 8.57 12.50 18.37
C ILE A 438 8.89 13.53 19.46
N VAL A 439 8.48 13.27 20.71
CA VAL A 439 8.82 14.16 21.83
C VAL A 439 10.34 14.22 22.04
N TYR A 440 11.02 13.08 21.97
CA TYR A 440 12.48 13.01 22.03
C TYR A 440 13.16 13.77 20.89
N LYS A 441 12.67 13.60 19.66
CA LYS A 441 13.20 14.24 18.44
C LYS A 441 12.62 15.63 18.17
N ARG A 442 11.89 16.26 19.10
CA ARG A 442 11.20 17.54 18.90
C ARG A 442 12.09 18.66 18.34
N LYS A 443 13.41 18.62 18.62
CA LYS A 443 14.38 19.59 18.10
C LYS A 443 14.77 19.35 16.62
N SER A 444 14.49 18.16 16.08
CA SER A 444 14.84 17.77 14.70
C SER A 444 13.71 18.03 13.70
N PHE A 445 12.50 18.37 14.17
CA PHE A 445 11.33 18.74 13.36
C PHE A 445 11.21 20.25 13.14
#